data_ec26d437736a8b1ae91812273788e9b2
#
_entry.id   ec26d437736a8b1ae91812273788e9b2
#
_cell.length_a   1.000
_cell.length_b   1.000
_cell.length_c   1.000
_cell.angle_alpha   90.00
_cell.angle_beta   90.00
_cell.angle_gamma   90.00
#
_symmetry.space_group_name_H-M   'P 1'
#
loop_
_entity.id
_entity.type
_entity.pdbx_description
1 polymer ?
#
loop_
_entity_poly.entity_id
_entity_poly.type
_entity_poly.pdbx_seq_one_letter_code
_entity_poly.pdbx_strand_id
1 'polypeptide(L)'
;MKNSIVRLESIEIRNFKNVKYGRMTFENNRKEYQSSILGLYGQNGSGKTALIDALSLLKSVLTMKSIPLTFADYVHVDADYSALKYEFKVTDDEPEGEYVVYYEFKLWKNKKETFENKEYISDDSEKNKALIFDEVLSYSYKSNDLKMKLLPIIDTRTDEVFIPATKYESLVGKKKATETNLLVAKKYAAETSRSFIFSKELLNAIRKNCKEHYHSALFNRLFYFGAYELFIINTANSGLITLNTLPLAFKYADKEKGKSMIGNLMIQLNGSSLIPMETLDVVCKVIENMNVVLKQIVPGLTIGVVNLGNELFPDGKRGSKIQLVSCKNNREIPLQYESEGIKKIISILQLLIVVYNKASITVAIDEIDSGVFEYLLGELLRIISEKGKGQLIFTSHNLRPLETLDRGFIAFTTTNPDNRYIRLSNVKTNNNLRDFYYRDIVLGEQSEEIYEPTNNYEIAFAFREAGEWRGS
;
A
#
# COMPACT_ATOMS: atom_id res chain seq x y z
N MET A 1 -19.65 1.76 11.76
CA MET A 1 -18.73 2.90 11.68
C MET A 1 -19.24 3.80 10.56
N LYS A 2 -19.93 4.89 10.94
CA LYS A 2 -20.43 5.86 9.98
C LYS A 2 -19.29 6.85 9.70
N ASN A 3 -19.00 7.08 8.46
CA ASN A 3 -18.22 8.20 7.86
C ASN A 3 -16.89 8.67 8.47
N SER A 4 -16.04 7.80 9.04
CA SER A 4 -14.67 8.22 9.27
C SER A 4 -13.84 8.08 7.99
N ILE A 5 -12.99 9.07 7.73
CA ILE A 5 -12.11 9.12 6.55
C ILE A 5 -10.66 9.19 7.05
N VAL A 6 -9.84 8.24 6.62
CA VAL A 6 -8.39 8.28 6.81
C VAL A 6 -7.75 8.53 5.45
N ARG A 7 -6.91 9.54 5.36
CA ARG A 7 -6.14 9.86 4.15
C ARG A 7 -4.67 9.93 4.48
N LEU A 8 -3.87 9.37 3.61
CA LEU A 8 -2.43 9.50 3.67
C LEU A 8 -2.02 10.83 3.02
N GLU A 9 -1.38 11.73 3.78
CA GLU A 9 -1.00 13.07 3.32
C GLU A 9 0.41 13.10 2.76
N SER A 10 1.36 12.47 3.46
CA SER A 10 2.74 12.40 3.00
C SER A 10 3.47 11.15 3.51
N ILE A 11 4.57 10.84 2.83
CA ILE A 11 5.56 9.85 3.24
C ILE A 11 6.95 10.46 3.14
N GLU A 12 7.80 10.17 4.13
CA GLU A 12 9.23 10.43 4.09
C GLU A 12 9.97 9.10 4.25
N ILE A 13 10.93 8.88 3.38
CA ILE A 13 11.71 7.64 3.27
C ILE A 13 13.18 8.00 3.40
N ARG A 14 13.90 7.31 4.30
CA ARG A 14 15.35 7.43 4.46
C ARG A 14 16.00 6.05 4.43
N ASN A 15 17.06 5.91 3.65
CA ASN A 15 17.90 4.71 3.56
C ASN A 15 17.10 3.41 3.28
N PHE A 16 16.13 3.48 2.37
CA PHE A 16 15.28 2.35 2.03
C PHE A 16 15.44 1.99 0.56
N LYS A 17 15.87 0.76 0.28
CA LYS A 17 16.31 0.31 -1.04
C LYS A 17 17.38 1.26 -1.63
N ASN A 18 17.14 1.80 -2.79
CA ASN A 18 18.01 2.77 -3.47
C ASN A 18 17.64 4.24 -3.18
N VAL A 19 16.82 4.50 -2.16
CA VAL A 19 16.42 5.84 -1.73
C VAL A 19 17.19 6.21 -0.47
N LYS A 20 18.16 7.11 -0.54
CA LYS A 20 18.81 7.69 0.64
C LYS A 20 17.90 8.69 1.32
N TYR A 21 17.27 9.55 0.53
CA TYR A 21 16.20 10.43 1.01
C TYR A 21 15.16 10.66 -0.09
N GLY A 22 13.89 10.64 0.31
CA GLY A 22 12.77 10.98 -0.55
C GLY A 22 11.54 11.35 0.26
N ARG A 23 10.86 12.42 -0.12
CA ARG A 23 9.58 12.82 0.46
C ARG A 23 8.54 12.98 -0.64
N MET A 24 7.34 12.43 -0.40
CA MET A 24 6.23 12.53 -1.34
C MET A 24 4.95 12.93 -0.61
N THR A 25 4.22 13.87 -1.21
CA THR A 25 2.89 14.29 -0.75
C THR A 25 1.82 13.73 -1.65
N PHE A 26 0.72 13.29 -1.07
CA PHE A 26 -0.42 12.67 -1.77
C PHE A 26 -1.65 13.57 -1.79
N GLU A 27 -1.60 14.71 -1.15
CA GLU A 27 -2.72 15.62 -1.00
C GLU A 27 -3.16 16.22 -2.34
N ASN A 28 -4.48 16.35 -2.52
CA ASN A 28 -5.06 17.18 -3.56
C ASN A 28 -5.29 18.58 -3.02
N ASN A 29 -4.34 19.48 -3.21
CA ASN A 29 -4.38 20.87 -2.75
C ASN A 29 -5.53 21.71 -3.34
N ARG A 30 -6.23 21.20 -4.36
CA ARG A 30 -7.28 21.97 -5.06
C ARG A 30 -8.68 21.66 -4.55
N LYS A 31 -8.92 20.41 -4.11
CA LYS A 31 -10.23 19.95 -3.70
C LYS A 31 -10.12 18.92 -2.59
N GLU A 32 -10.41 19.35 -1.40
CA GLU A 32 -10.47 18.49 -0.21
C GLU A 32 -11.51 17.36 -0.39
N TYR A 33 -11.17 16.14 0.04
CA TYR A 33 -12.02 14.93 -0.06
C TYR A 33 -12.41 14.48 -1.49
N GLN A 34 -11.77 15.03 -2.51
CA GLN A 34 -11.85 14.51 -3.87
C GLN A 34 -10.63 13.65 -4.19
N SER A 35 -10.67 12.98 -5.33
CA SER A 35 -9.60 12.09 -5.77
C SER A 35 -8.22 12.72 -5.60
N SER A 36 -7.34 12.02 -4.89
CA SER A 36 -5.91 12.30 -4.91
C SER A 36 -5.26 11.22 -5.74
N ILE A 37 -4.65 11.61 -6.86
CA ILE A 37 -3.90 10.70 -7.72
C ILE A 37 -2.43 11.06 -7.64
N LEU A 38 -1.57 10.05 -7.55
CA LEU A 38 -0.15 10.18 -7.73
C LEU A 38 0.33 9.13 -8.71
N GLY A 39 0.70 9.57 -9.92
CA GLY A 39 1.45 8.78 -10.89
C GLY A 39 2.95 9.05 -10.74
N LEU A 40 3.73 8.02 -10.45
CA LEU A 40 5.19 8.12 -10.27
C LEU A 40 5.91 7.55 -11.48
N TYR A 41 6.70 8.40 -12.14
CA TYR A 41 7.44 8.11 -13.35
C TYR A 41 8.95 8.18 -13.12
N GLY A 42 9.72 7.57 -14.00
CA GLY A 42 11.18 7.64 -14.00
C GLY A 42 11.83 6.37 -14.52
N GLN A 43 13.14 6.39 -14.59
CA GLN A 43 13.99 5.31 -15.10
C GLN A 43 13.84 4.02 -14.28
N ASN A 44 14.19 2.87 -14.88
CA ASN A 44 14.28 1.62 -14.14
C ASN A 44 15.34 1.72 -13.03
N GLY A 45 15.03 1.17 -11.86
CA GLY A 45 15.93 1.24 -10.71
C GLY A 45 15.93 2.60 -9.98
N SER A 46 15.14 3.59 -10.40
CA SER A 46 15.13 4.94 -9.80
C SER A 46 14.31 5.08 -8.51
N GLY A 47 13.77 4.00 -7.93
CA GLY A 47 13.08 4.03 -6.64
C GLY A 47 11.56 4.12 -6.69
N LYS A 48 10.92 3.93 -7.86
CA LYS A 48 9.46 3.88 -7.98
C LYS A 48 8.83 2.82 -7.07
N THR A 49 9.29 1.58 -7.19
CA THR A 49 8.82 0.45 -6.37
C THR A 49 9.13 0.63 -4.88
N ALA A 50 10.18 1.39 -4.52
CA ALA A 50 10.49 1.66 -3.11
C ALA A 50 9.35 2.41 -2.39
N LEU A 51 8.64 3.33 -3.07
CA LEU A 51 7.47 4.01 -2.53
C LEU A 51 6.32 3.02 -2.26
N ILE A 52 6.05 2.12 -3.20
CA ILE A 52 4.99 1.11 -3.07
C ILE A 52 5.32 0.11 -1.94
N ASP A 53 6.58 -0.32 -1.84
CA ASP A 53 7.03 -1.22 -0.77
C ASP A 53 6.97 -0.54 0.61
N ALA A 54 7.28 0.76 0.70
CA ALA A 54 7.12 1.52 1.94
C ALA A 54 5.64 1.57 2.39
N LEU A 55 4.69 1.69 1.43
CA LEU A 55 3.26 1.60 1.74
C LEU A 55 2.85 0.17 2.15
N SER A 56 3.45 -0.86 1.56
CA SER A 56 3.24 -2.27 1.97
C SER A 56 3.71 -2.52 3.40
N LEU A 57 4.86 -1.95 3.76
CA LEU A 57 5.39 -2.00 5.12
C LEU A 57 4.44 -1.31 6.10
N LEU A 58 3.93 -0.12 5.77
CA LEU A 58 2.91 0.57 6.56
C LEU A 58 1.69 -0.32 6.82
N LYS A 59 1.16 -0.98 5.78
CA LYS A 59 0.03 -1.90 5.93
C LYS A 59 0.33 -3.02 6.91
N SER A 60 1.49 -3.64 6.83
CA SER A 60 1.91 -4.72 7.74
C SER A 60 1.95 -4.26 9.18
N VAL A 61 2.55 -3.08 9.42
CA VAL A 61 2.67 -2.45 10.72
C VAL A 61 1.29 -2.14 11.33
N LEU A 62 0.42 -1.42 10.60
CA LEU A 62 -0.91 -1.05 11.07
C LEU A 62 -1.81 -2.27 11.37
N THR A 63 -1.55 -3.42 10.73
CA THR A 63 -2.35 -4.64 10.86
C THR A 63 -1.75 -5.71 11.78
N MET A 64 -0.76 -5.35 12.58
CA MET A 64 -0.08 -6.26 13.53
C MET A 64 0.58 -7.48 12.86
N LYS A 65 0.83 -7.43 11.56
CA LYS A 65 1.49 -8.51 10.83
C LYS A 65 3.00 -8.42 11.04
N SER A 66 3.65 -9.57 11.08
CA SER A 66 5.10 -9.64 11.01
C SER A 66 5.57 -9.11 9.66
N ILE A 67 6.66 -8.34 9.67
CA ILE A 67 7.28 -7.87 8.43
C ILE A 67 7.90 -9.07 7.71
N PRO A 68 7.68 -9.23 6.40
CA PRO A 68 8.34 -10.26 5.62
C PRO A 68 9.87 -10.18 5.72
N LEU A 69 10.54 -11.31 5.75
CA LEU A 69 12.00 -11.40 5.87
C LEU A 69 12.75 -10.63 4.77
N THR A 70 12.17 -10.58 3.57
CA THR A 70 12.71 -9.83 2.42
C THR A 70 12.95 -8.35 2.70
N PHE A 71 12.24 -7.75 3.66
CA PHE A 71 12.44 -6.35 4.03
C PHE A 71 13.77 -6.08 4.75
N ALA A 72 14.45 -7.10 5.23
CA ALA A 72 15.81 -6.95 5.75
C ALA A 72 16.78 -6.46 4.65
N ASP A 73 16.56 -6.89 3.41
CA ASP A 73 17.37 -6.49 2.26
C ASP A 73 16.97 -5.13 1.67
N TYR A 74 15.91 -4.50 2.22
CA TYR A 74 15.46 -3.18 1.81
C TYR A 74 16.12 -2.03 2.59
N VAL A 75 16.87 -2.34 3.65
CA VAL A 75 17.75 -1.34 4.27
C VAL A 75 18.88 -1.03 3.29
N HIS A 76 19.13 0.28 3.04
CA HIS A 76 20.16 0.72 2.11
C HIS A 76 21.53 0.13 2.48
N VAL A 77 22.31 -0.23 1.48
CA VAL A 77 23.58 -0.97 1.67
C VAL A 77 24.57 -0.21 2.56
N ASP A 78 24.60 1.12 2.47
CA ASP A 78 25.49 1.99 3.22
C ASP A 78 24.92 2.42 4.59
N ALA A 79 23.79 1.86 5.03
CA ALA A 79 23.12 2.27 6.25
C ALA A 79 22.83 1.11 7.18
N ASP A 80 22.80 1.37 8.48
CA ASP A 80 22.45 0.37 9.50
C ASP A 80 20.93 0.22 9.63
N TYR A 81 20.16 1.24 9.29
CA TYR A 81 18.72 1.24 9.36
C TYR A 81 18.08 2.13 8.30
N SER A 82 16.83 1.82 7.98
CA SER A 82 15.94 2.70 7.25
C SER A 82 15.02 3.43 8.23
N ALA A 83 14.62 4.67 7.91
CA ALA A 83 13.61 5.39 8.67
C ALA A 83 12.44 5.78 7.76
N LEU A 84 11.23 5.50 8.21
CA LEU A 84 10.00 5.81 7.49
C LEU A 84 9.08 6.65 8.37
N LYS A 85 8.51 7.69 7.77
CA LYS A 85 7.56 8.58 8.44
C LYS A 85 6.35 8.78 7.54
N TYR A 86 5.17 8.63 8.13
CA TYR A 86 3.88 8.76 7.45
C TYR A 86 3.06 9.85 8.13
N GLU A 87 2.40 10.65 7.32
CA GLU A 87 1.47 11.68 7.77
C GLU A 87 0.06 11.32 7.31
N PHE A 88 -0.91 11.41 8.22
CA PHE A 88 -2.31 11.14 7.92
C PHE A 88 -3.17 12.32 8.36
N LYS A 89 -4.24 12.54 7.61
CA LYS A 89 -5.39 13.32 8.04
C LYS A 89 -6.55 12.35 8.32
N VAL A 90 -7.11 12.43 9.51
CA VAL A 90 -8.24 11.59 9.92
C VAL A 90 -9.40 12.48 10.31
N THR A 91 -10.55 12.28 9.68
CA THR A 91 -11.81 12.90 10.09
C THR A 91 -12.73 11.83 10.64
N ASP A 92 -13.37 12.10 11.75
CA ASP A 92 -14.27 11.19 12.44
C ASP A 92 -15.57 11.88 12.80
N ASP A 93 -16.70 11.20 12.61
CA ASP A 93 -18.02 11.69 13.00
C ASP A 93 -18.36 11.29 14.45
N GLU A 94 -17.70 10.28 15.02
CA GLU A 94 -17.96 9.77 16.37
C GLU A 94 -16.66 9.31 17.08
N PRO A 95 -16.03 10.15 17.92
CA PRO A 95 -16.37 11.55 18.23
C PRO A 95 -16.04 12.46 17.04
N GLU A 96 -16.92 13.44 16.77
CA GLU A 96 -16.69 14.42 15.72
C GLU A 96 -15.38 15.15 15.96
N GLY A 97 -14.46 15.05 14.99
CA GLY A 97 -13.16 15.69 15.11
C GLY A 97 -12.21 15.37 13.98
N GLU A 98 -11.14 16.14 13.95
CA GLU A 98 -10.06 16.01 13.00
C GLU A 98 -8.75 15.70 13.70
N TYR A 99 -7.96 14.77 13.13
CA TYR A 99 -6.61 14.47 13.57
C TYR A 99 -5.62 14.77 12.43
N VAL A 100 -4.47 15.32 12.80
CA VAL A 100 -3.25 15.25 11.97
C VAL A 100 -2.30 14.34 12.70
N VAL A 101 -1.91 13.24 12.06
CA VAL A 101 -1.18 12.13 12.68
C VAL A 101 0.15 11.94 11.99
N TYR A 102 1.22 11.82 12.77
CA TYR A 102 2.53 11.41 12.31
C TYR A 102 2.89 10.09 12.98
N TYR A 103 3.21 9.10 12.17
CA TYR A 103 3.72 7.83 12.63
C TYR A 103 5.08 7.58 11.98
N GLU A 104 6.08 7.36 12.78
CA GLU A 104 7.45 7.10 12.34
C GLU A 104 8.05 5.89 13.05
N PHE A 105 8.90 5.17 12.36
CA PHE A 105 9.66 4.05 12.91
C PHE A 105 10.94 3.81 12.09
N LYS A 106 11.83 3.03 12.67
CA LYS A 106 13.03 2.56 12.00
C LYS A 106 12.93 1.07 11.72
N LEU A 107 13.56 0.65 10.62
CA LEU A 107 13.73 -0.73 10.21
C LEU A 107 15.21 -1.05 10.24
N TRP A 108 15.62 -2.02 11.05
CA TRP A 108 16.99 -2.44 11.18
C TRP A 108 17.20 -3.82 10.58
N LYS A 109 18.34 -4.00 9.90
CA LYS A 109 18.80 -5.30 9.42
C LYS A 109 19.63 -5.97 10.49
N ASN A 110 19.13 -7.04 11.09
CA ASN A 110 19.93 -7.83 12.01
C ASN A 110 20.98 -8.63 11.22
N LYS A 111 22.19 -8.09 11.14
CA LYS A 111 23.37 -8.84 10.68
C LYS A 111 23.84 -9.67 11.85
N LYS A 112 23.50 -10.97 11.92
CA LYS A 112 24.26 -11.88 12.80
C LYS A 112 25.70 -11.82 12.33
N GLU A 113 26.62 -11.45 13.24
CA GLU A 113 28.06 -11.61 13.03
C GLU A 113 28.32 -13.05 12.60
N THR A 114 28.89 -13.23 11.44
CA THR A 114 29.44 -14.52 11.00
C THR A 114 30.62 -14.82 11.91
N PHE A 115 30.39 -15.52 13.00
CA PHE A 115 31.46 -16.20 13.72
C PHE A 115 32.00 -17.25 12.75
N GLU A 116 33.19 -17.00 12.22
CA GLU A 116 34.00 -18.00 11.56
C GLU A 116 34.18 -19.20 12.49
N ASN A 117 33.91 -20.38 11.96
CA ASN A 117 33.97 -21.71 12.57
C ASN A 117 32.72 -22.15 13.35
N LYS A 118 31.78 -22.74 12.60
CA LYS A 118 31.19 -24.05 12.94
C LYS A 118 30.30 -24.53 11.79
N GLU A 119 30.70 -25.62 11.16
CA GLU A 119 29.86 -26.51 10.38
C GLU A 119 28.73 -27.04 11.27
N TYR A 120 27.55 -26.45 11.19
CA TYR A 120 26.29 -27.10 11.48
C TYR A 120 25.23 -26.40 10.66
N ILE A 121 24.52 -27.17 9.87
CA ILE A 121 23.32 -26.82 9.10
C ILE A 121 22.31 -26.20 10.05
N SER A 122 22.27 -24.87 10.13
CA SER A 122 21.21 -24.12 10.79
C SER A 122 20.34 -23.50 9.72
N ASP A 123 19.05 -23.74 9.87
CA ASP A 123 17.95 -23.24 9.07
C ASP A 123 18.19 -21.77 8.65
N ASP A 124 18.29 -21.53 7.33
CA ASP A 124 18.56 -20.20 6.75
C ASP A 124 17.50 -19.13 7.08
N SER A 125 16.39 -19.56 7.68
CA SER A 125 15.27 -18.71 8.07
C SER A 125 15.56 -17.75 9.22
N GLU A 126 16.63 -17.95 10.02
CA GLU A 126 16.98 -17.08 11.14
C GLU A 126 18.00 -15.97 10.82
N LYS A 127 18.66 -16.01 9.66
CA LYS A 127 19.85 -15.18 9.40
C LYS A 127 19.59 -13.72 9.02
N ASN A 128 18.43 -13.37 8.49
CA ASN A 128 18.12 -12.00 8.04
C ASN A 128 16.71 -11.59 8.47
N LYS A 129 16.56 -11.00 9.67
CA LYS A 129 15.28 -10.43 10.10
C LYS A 129 15.32 -8.91 10.00
N ALA A 130 14.25 -8.32 9.48
CA ALA A 130 14.01 -6.90 9.56
C ALA A 130 13.31 -6.59 10.89
N LEU A 131 13.92 -5.81 11.77
CA LEU A 131 13.36 -5.47 13.08
C LEU A 131 12.81 -4.05 13.07
N ILE A 132 11.61 -3.86 13.63
CA ILE A 132 11.04 -2.53 13.87
C ILE A 132 11.50 -2.03 15.22
N PHE A 133 11.92 -0.76 15.26
CA PHE A 133 12.29 -0.08 16.49
C PHE A 133 12.07 1.43 16.39
N ASP A 134 12.23 2.13 17.51
CA ASP A 134 12.08 3.58 17.58
C ASP A 134 10.75 4.09 17.01
N GLU A 135 9.66 3.41 17.35
CA GLU A 135 8.34 3.81 16.93
C GLU A 135 7.87 5.05 17.69
N VAL A 136 7.38 6.06 16.95
CA VAL A 136 6.79 7.27 17.53
C VAL A 136 5.45 7.56 16.86
N LEU A 137 4.41 7.72 17.66
CA LEU A 137 3.09 8.20 17.22
C LEU A 137 2.81 9.56 17.84
N SER A 138 2.70 10.57 16.98
CA SER A 138 2.37 11.96 17.35
C SER A 138 1.10 12.38 16.66
N TYR A 139 0.23 13.09 17.34
CA TYR A 139 -0.93 13.69 16.67
C TYR A 139 -1.49 14.90 17.38
N SER A 140 -2.18 15.74 16.60
CA SER A 140 -3.10 16.76 17.10
C SER A 140 -4.54 16.29 16.96
N TYR A 141 -5.42 16.82 17.77
CA TYR A 141 -6.86 16.57 17.68
C TYR A 141 -7.62 17.88 17.82
N LYS A 142 -8.65 18.06 17.00
CA LYS A 142 -9.52 19.23 17.03
C LYS A 142 -10.97 18.76 16.89
N SER A 143 -11.79 19.14 17.83
CA SER A 143 -13.26 19.03 17.79
C SER A 143 -13.89 20.39 18.12
N ASN A 144 -15.22 20.46 18.19
CA ASN A 144 -15.91 21.68 18.61
C ASN A 144 -15.52 22.14 20.03
N ASP A 145 -15.28 21.15 20.93
CA ASP A 145 -15.06 21.41 22.36
C ASP A 145 -13.60 21.29 22.79
N LEU A 146 -12.74 20.67 21.99
CA LEU A 146 -11.38 20.36 22.40
C LEU A 146 -10.38 20.61 21.26
N LYS A 147 -9.26 21.26 21.61
CA LYS A 147 -8.12 21.44 20.71
C LYS A 147 -6.85 20.98 21.40
N MET A 148 -6.29 19.85 20.94
CA MET A 148 -5.00 19.33 21.36
C MET A 148 -3.93 19.66 20.30
N LYS A 149 -2.82 20.27 20.73
CA LYS A 149 -1.68 20.53 19.84
C LYS A 149 -1.00 19.23 19.42
N LEU A 150 -0.27 19.30 18.33
CA LEU A 150 0.58 18.18 17.88
C LEU A 150 1.66 17.89 18.92
N LEU A 151 1.63 16.68 19.46
CA LEU A 151 2.57 16.20 20.49
C LEU A 151 2.82 14.70 20.28
N PRO A 152 4.01 14.19 20.65
CA PRO A 152 4.23 12.77 20.80
C PRO A 152 3.29 12.20 21.86
N ILE A 153 2.54 11.19 21.49
CA ILE A 153 1.58 10.50 22.38
C ILE A 153 2.17 9.19 22.85
N ILE A 154 2.86 8.49 21.94
CA ILE A 154 3.63 7.29 22.24
C ILE A 154 4.99 7.44 21.58
N ASP A 155 6.05 7.40 22.36
CA ASP A 155 7.44 7.37 21.93
C ASP A 155 8.12 6.17 22.59
N THR A 156 8.53 5.20 21.80
CA THR A 156 9.11 3.94 22.30
C THR A 156 10.62 4.00 22.43
N ARG A 157 11.27 5.13 22.14
CA ARG A 157 12.72 5.36 22.26
C ARG A 157 13.16 5.52 23.73
N THR A 158 12.83 4.52 24.54
CA THR A 158 13.09 4.50 25.98
C THR A 158 13.13 3.05 26.45
N ASP A 159 13.76 2.78 27.58
CA ASP A 159 13.71 1.47 28.24
C ASP A 159 12.37 1.20 28.93
N GLU A 160 11.59 2.25 29.21
CA GLU A 160 10.21 2.13 29.68
C GLU A 160 9.29 1.61 28.56
N VAL A 161 8.03 1.39 28.89
CA VAL A 161 7.04 0.98 27.88
C VAL A 161 6.98 2.01 26.75
N PHE A 162 6.70 3.28 27.10
CA PHE A 162 6.81 4.45 26.25
C PHE A 162 6.71 5.74 27.07
N ILE A 163 7.11 6.84 26.46
CA ILE A 163 7.02 8.21 27.02
C ILE A 163 6.08 9.06 26.15
N PRO A 164 5.53 10.22 26.67
CA PRO A 164 5.74 10.73 28.02
C PRO A 164 4.89 10.00 29.07
N ALA A 165 5.38 9.92 30.30
CA ALA A 165 4.71 9.22 31.41
C ALA A 165 3.28 9.67 31.66
N THR A 166 2.99 10.96 31.46
CA THR A 166 1.63 11.51 31.58
C THR A 166 0.67 10.91 30.55
N LYS A 167 1.15 10.64 29.33
CA LYS A 167 0.35 9.98 28.28
C LYS A 167 0.24 8.48 28.54
N TYR A 168 1.29 7.85 29.06
CA TYR A 168 1.21 6.47 29.49
C TYR A 168 0.10 6.28 30.54
N GLU A 169 0.08 7.11 31.58
CA GLU A 169 -0.93 7.03 32.62
C GLU A 169 -2.36 7.26 32.09
N SER A 170 -2.55 8.20 31.18
CA SER A 170 -3.88 8.48 30.62
C SER A 170 -4.39 7.37 29.67
N LEU A 171 -3.49 6.74 28.93
CA LEU A 171 -3.84 5.70 27.95
C LEU A 171 -3.97 4.32 28.58
N VAL A 172 -3.06 3.97 29.49
CA VAL A 172 -2.87 2.59 29.99
C VAL A 172 -3.18 2.47 31.49
N GLY A 173 -3.07 3.57 32.23
CA GLY A 173 -3.24 3.58 33.70
C GLY A 173 -1.95 3.25 34.46
N LYS A 174 -2.07 3.11 35.79
CA LYS A 174 -0.93 3.01 36.72
C LYS A 174 -0.65 1.60 37.26
N LYS A 175 -1.28 0.56 36.69
CA LYS A 175 -1.16 -0.81 37.24
C LYS A 175 0.18 -1.44 36.83
N LYS A 176 1.02 -1.77 37.83
CA LYS A 176 2.34 -2.39 37.64
C LYS A 176 2.29 -3.70 36.82
N ALA A 177 1.27 -4.53 37.02
CA ALA A 177 1.08 -5.74 36.23
C ALA A 177 0.86 -5.45 34.73
N THR A 178 0.15 -4.35 34.39
CA THR A 178 -0.03 -3.92 32.99
C THR A 178 1.28 -3.43 32.39
N GLU A 179 2.06 -2.68 33.16
CA GLU A 179 3.38 -2.20 32.75
C GLU A 179 4.33 -3.36 32.43
N THR A 180 4.45 -4.36 33.32
CA THR A 180 5.27 -5.54 33.10
C THR A 180 4.85 -6.31 31.85
N ASN A 181 3.54 -6.53 31.65
CA ASN A 181 3.02 -7.19 30.45
C ASN A 181 3.34 -6.43 29.16
N LEU A 182 3.27 -5.10 29.19
CA LEU A 182 3.58 -4.27 28.02
C LEU A 182 5.08 -4.20 27.73
N LEU A 183 5.96 -4.25 28.74
CA LEU A 183 7.40 -4.38 28.54
C LEU A 183 7.75 -5.70 27.86
N VAL A 184 7.11 -6.80 28.27
CA VAL A 184 7.26 -8.11 27.62
C VAL A 184 6.74 -8.04 26.18
N ALA A 185 5.58 -7.43 25.96
CA ALA A 185 5.00 -7.27 24.64
C ALA A 185 5.89 -6.42 23.70
N LYS A 186 6.53 -5.36 24.23
CA LYS A 186 7.47 -4.52 23.48
C LYS A 186 8.69 -5.33 23.02
N LYS A 187 9.29 -6.12 23.90
CA LYS A 187 10.41 -7.01 23.56
C LYS A 187 9.99 -8.06 22.51
N TYR A 188 8.85 -8.71 22.74
CA TYR A 188 8.33 -9.72 21.81
C TYR A 188 8.01 -9.15 20.44
N ALA A 189 7.46 -7.94 20.36
CA ALA A 189 7.18 -7.24 19.09
C ALA A 189 8.49 -7.02 18.31
N ALA A 190 9.55 -6.55 18.96
CA ALA A 190 10.87 -6.39 18.36
C ALA A 190 11.42 -7.72 17.83
N GLU A 191 11.39 -8.80 18.63
CA GLU A 191 11.90 -10.12 18.24
C GLU A 191 11.13 -10.76 17.07
N THR A 192 9.82 -10.47 16.98
CA THR A 192 8.93 -11.04 15.96
C THR A 192 8.72 -10.12 14.76
N SER A 193 9.51 -9.05 14.63
CA SER A 193 9.40 -8.08 13.51
C SER A 193 8.01 -7.48 13.37
N ARG A 194 7.42 -7.03 14.50
CA ARG A 194 6.08 -6.43 14.54
C ARG A 194 6.12 -5.05 15.20
N SER A 195 5.12 -4.25 14.92
CA SER A 195 4.91 -3.01 15.65
C SER A 195 4.46 -3.28 17.09
N PHE A 196 5.07 -2.58 18.04
CA PHE A 196 4.59 -2.53 19.42
C PHE A 196 3.39 -1.60 19.56
N ILE A 197 3.40 -0.41 18.90
CA ILE A 197 2.30 0.57 19.00
C ILE A 197 0.97 -0.03 18.54
N PHE A 198 0.99 -0.85 17.49
CA PHE A 198 -0.20 -1.54 17.00
C PHE A 198 -0.30 -2.97 17.52
N SER A 199 0.41 -3.35 18.60
CA SER A 199 0.29 -4.68 19.20
C SER A 199 -1.08 -4.88 19.85
N LYS A 200 -1.53 -6.14 19.86
CA LYS A 200 -2.81 -6.52 20.49
C LYS A 200 -2.82 -6.18 21.98
N GLU A 201 -1.67 -6.33 22.64
CA GLU A 201 -1.49 -6.08 24.06
C GLU A 201 -1.69 -4.59 24.39
N LEU A 202 -1.03 -3.69 23.64
CA LEU A 202 -1.15 -2.25 23.86
C LEU A 202 -2.55 -1.74 23.49
N LEU A 203 -3.10 -2.15 22.34
CA LEU A 203 -4.44 -1.75 21.93
C LEU A 203 -5.53 -2.21 22.91
N ASN A 204 -5.39 -3.42 23.49
CA ASN A 204 -6.31 -3.89 24.53
C ASN A 204 -6.14 -3.12 25.84
N ALA A 205 -4.91 -2.77 26.23
CA ALA A 205 -4.66 -1.96 27.41
C ALA A 205 -5.28 -0.55 27.27
N ILE A 206 -5.10 0.10 26.13
CA ILE A 206 -5.72 1.39 25.80
C ILE A 206 -7.25 1.27 25.83
N ARG A 207 -7.83 0.27 25.17
CA ARG A 207 -9.30 0.07 25.13
C ARG A 207 -9.90 -0.10 26.53
N LYS A 208 -9.19 -0.75 27.44
CA LYS A 208 -9.67 -1.02 28.82
C LYS A 208 -9.52 0.16 29.76
N ASN A 209 -8.49 0.97 29.60
CA ASN A 209 -8.06 1.91 30.63
C ASN A 209 -8.16 3.39 30.18
N CYS A 210 -8.13 3.66 28.87
CA CYS A 210 -8.18 5.04 28.37
C CYS A 210 -9.56 5.63 28.60
N LYS A 211 -9.58 6.78 29.29
CA LYS A 211 -10.83 7.53 29.59
C LYS A 211 -11.27 8.41 28.43
N GLU A 212 -10.33 8.91 27.66
CA GLU A 212 -10.58 9.83 26.56
C GLU A 212 -10.84 9.05 25.28
N HIS A 213 -12.09 9.00 24.88
CA HIS A 213 -12.55 8.18 23.76
C HIS A 213 -11.84 8.49 22.43
N TYR A 214 -11.45 9.76 22.19
CA TYR A 214 -10.78 10.15 20.95
C TYR A 214 -9.40 9.49 20.77
N HIS A 215 -8.68 9.17 21.86
CA HIS A 215 -7.44 8.42 21.76
C HIS A 215 -7.68 6.99 21.23
N SER A 216 -8.59 6.25 21.86
CA SER A 216 -8.89 4.87 21.46
C SER A 216 -9.54 4.80 20.08
N ALA A 217 -10.32 5.81 19.69
CA ALA A 217 -10.92 5.93 18.38
C ALA A 217 -9.84 5.99 17.28
N LEU A 218 -8.82 6.84 17.44
CA LEU A 218 -7.75 6.98 16.45
C LEU A 218 -7.03 5.65 16.17
N PHE A 219 -6.63 4.90 17.22
CA PHE A 219 -5.97 3.60 17.02
C PHE A 219 -6.85 2.62 16.23
N ASN A 220 -8.13 2.55 16.55
CA ASN A 220 -9.08 1.71 15.84
C ASN A 220 -9.23 2.15 14.37
N ARG A 221 -9.21 3.46 14.07
CA ARG A 221 -9.29 3.99 12.70
C ARG A 221 -8.07 3.65 11.88
N LEU A 222 -6.87 3.83 12.43
CA LEU A 222 -5.63 3.50 11.74
C LEU A 222 -5.51 1.99 11.46
N PHE A 223 -5.86 1.16 12.44
CA PHE A 223 -5.94 -0.29 12.23
C PHE A 223 -6.95 -0.65 11.13
N TYR A 224 -8.16 -0.07 11.18
CA TYR A 224 -9.20 -0.30 10.19
C TYR A 224 -8.76 0.12 8.80
N PHE A 225 -8.13 1.28 8.68
CA PHE A 225 -7.54 1.77 7.44
C PHE A 225 -6.52 0.76 6.88
N GLY A 226 -5.55 0.34 7.66
CA GLY A 226 -4.56 -0.65 7.23
C GLY A 226 -5.20 -1.99 6.81
N ALA A 227 -6.21 -2.46 7.54
CA ALA A 227 -6.82 -3.76 7.31
C ALA A 227 -7.77 -3.78 6.09
N TYR A 228 -8.55 -2.70 5.88
CA TYR A 228 -9.72 -2.74 4.98
C TYR A 228 -9.75 -1.61 3.95
N GLU A 229 -8.92 -0.57 4.06
CA GLU A 229 -8.99 0.60 3.21
C GLU A 229 -7.69 0.89 2.46
N LEU A 230 -6.56 0.34 2.90
CA LEU A 230 -5.27 0.42 2.22
C LEU A 230 -5.03 -0.86 1.40
N PHE A 231 -5.01 -0.75 0.08
CA PHE A 231 -4.77 -1.84 -0.86
C PHE A 231 -3.46 -1.62 -1.60
N ILE A 232 -2.60 -2.63 -1.61
CA ILE A 232 -1.31 -2.60 -2.28
C ILE A 232 -1.26 -3.73 -3.30
N ILE A 233 -0.99 -3.38 -4.56
CA ILE A 233 -0.70 -4.34 -5.64
C ILE A 233 0.76 -4.16 -6.01
N ASN A 234 1.56 -5.19 -5.78
CA ASN A 234 2.96 -5.23 -6.15
C ASN A 234 3.19 -6.34 -7.17
N THR A 235 3.84 -6.02 -8.29
CA THR A 235 4.13 -6.96 -9.38
C THR A 235 5.38 -7.79 -9.10
N ALA A 236 6.31 -7.29 -8.29
CA ALA A 236 7.63 -7.88 -8.10
C ALA A 236 7.69 -8.94 -6.98
N ASN A 237 6.77 -8.93 -6.02
CA ASN A 237 6.83 -9.85 -4.89
C ASN A 237 5.48 -10.53 -4.64
N SER A 238 5.49 -11.82 -4.81
CA SER A 238 4.43 -12.81 -4.68
C SER A 238 3.69 -12.89 -3.33
N GLY A 239 3.63 -11.82 -2.55
CA GLY A 239 3.13 -11.90 -1.18
C GLY A 239 1.72 -11.39 -0.93
N LEU A 240 1.19 -10.44 -1.70
CA LEU A 240 -0.06 -9.78 -1.33
C LEU A 240 -1.15 -9.79 -2.40
N ILE A 241 -0.85 -9.44 -3.63
CA ILE A 241 -1.81 -9.57 -4.74
C ILE A 241 -0.99 -9.81 -6.01
N THR A 242 -1.03 -11.03 -6.52
CA THR A 242 -0.45 -11.34 -7.84
C THR A 242 -1.41 -10.90 -8.94
N LEU A 243 -0.90 -10.66 -10.14
CA LEU A 243 -1.68 -10.37 -11.36
C LEU A 243 -2.78 -11.41 -11.65
N ASN A 244 -2.69 -12.58 -11.04
CA ASN A 244 -3.61 -13.70 -11.19
C ASN A 244 -4.63 -13.79 -10.06
N THR A 245 -4.81 -12.72 -9.29
CA THR A 245 -5.73 -12.69 -8.16
C THR A 245 -6.62 -11.46 -8.23
N LEU A 246 -7.91 -11.64 -8.04
CA LEU A 246 -8.89 -10.57 -7.91
C LEU A 246 -9.07 -10.24 -6.42
N PRO A 247 -8.62 -9.06 -5.97
CA PRO A 247 -8.90 -8.61 -4.61
C PRO A 247 -10.33 -8.09 -4.54
N LEU A 248 -11.17 -8.74 -3.78
CA LEU A 248 -12.52 -8.27 -3.48
C LEU A 248 -12.53 -7.59 -2.11
N ALA A 249 -12.64 -6.27 -2.11
CA ALA A 249 -12.94 -5.50 -0.91
C ALA A 249 -14.44 -5.29 -0.80
N PHE A 250 -15.06 -5.78 0.26
CA PHE A 250 -16.49 -5.60 0.42
C PHE A 250 -16.85 -5.14 1.83
N LYS A 251 -17.87 -4.30 1.90
CA LYS A 251 -18.61 -3.98 3.10
C LYS A 251 -20.07 -4.29 2.80
N TYR A 252 -20.51 -5.44 3.26
CA TYR A 252 -21.89 -5.89 3.10
C TYR A 252 -22.66 -5.65 4.38
N ALA A 253 -23.80 -4.98 4.30
CA ALA A 253 -24.75 -4.83 5.38
C ALA A 253 -26.09 -5.35 4.87
N ASP A 254 -26.50 -6.49 5.35
CA ASP A 254 -27.85 -7.01 5.15
C ASP A 254 -28.78 -6.33 6.16
N LYS A 255 -29.56 -5.37 5.68
CA LYS A 255 -30.50 -4.63 6.52
C LYS A 255 -31.65 -5.52 7.02
N GLU A 256 -32.02 -6.58 6.27
CA GLU A 256 -33.12 -7.46 6.63
C GLU A 256 -32.70 -8.50 7.67
N LYS A 257 -31.45 -8.97 7.61
CA LYS A 257 -30.91 -9.98 8.54
C LYS A 257 -30.07 -9.38 9.67
N GLY A 258 -29.87 -8.05 9.71
CA GLY A 258 -29.06 -7.37 10.73
C GLY A 258 -27.58 -7.78 10.72
N LYS A 259 -27.09 -8.43 9.65
CA LYS A 259 -25.71 -8.89 9.52
C LYS A 259 -24.90 -7.87 8.71
N SER A 260 -23.80 -7.42 9.27
CA SER A 260 -22.78 -6.66 8.53
C SER A 260 -21.52 -7.48 8.41
N MET A 261 -20.99 -7.60 7.20
CA MET A 261 -19.74 -8.29 6.91
C MET A 261 -18.79 -7.33 6.21
N ILE A 262 -17.57 -7.23 6.72
CA ILE A 262 -16.48 -6.47 6.12
C ILE A 262 -15.35 -7.45 5.91
N GLY A 263 -14.82 -7.50 4.70
CA GLY A 263 -13.74 -8.44 4.42
C GLY A 263 -13.01 -8.13 3.13
N ASN A 264 -11.87 -8.77 3.01
CA ASN A 264 -11.07 -8.84 1.80
C ASN A 264 -10.94 -10.31 1.43
N LEU A 265 -11.36 -10.66 0.23
CA LEU A 265 -11.17 -11.99 -0.35
C LEU A 265 -10.22 -11.89 -1.52
N MET A 266 -9.36 -12.89 -1.67
CA MET A 266 -8.49 -13.06 -2.82
C MET A 266 -9.00 -14.24 -3.64
N ILE A 267 -9.50 -13.96 -4.84
CA ILE A 267 -10.01 -15.00 -5.75
C ILE A 267 -8.99 -15.21 -6.86
N GLN A 268 -8.58 -16.46 -7.06
CA GLN A 268 -7.64 -16.83 -8.12
C GLN A 268 -8.28 -16.62 -9.50
N LEU A 269 -7.56 -15.95 -10.41
CA LEU A 269 -7.99 -15.79 -11.81
C LEU A 269 -7.58 -17.02 -12.65
N ASN A 270 -6.51 -17.71 -12.28
CA ASN A 270 -5.94 -18.85 -13.00
C ASN A 270 -6.37 -20.22 -12.44
N GLY A 271 -7.45 -20.28 -11.67
CA GLY A 271 -7.91 -21.54 -11.09
C GLY A 271 -9.16 -21.39 -10.25
N SER A 272 -9.38 -22.35 -9.38
CA SER A 272 -10.49 -22.31 -8.41
C SER A 272 -10.02 -21.74 -7.07
N SER A 273 -10.95 -21.13 -6.34
CA SER A 273 -10.72 -20.62 -4.98
C SER A 273 -11.74 -21.23 -4.03
N LEU A 274 -11.28 -21.58 -2.83
CA LEU A 274 -12.15 -21.96 -1.73
C LEU A 274 -12.46 -20.70 -0.90
N ILE A 275 -13.74 -20.33 -0.83
CA ILE A 275 -14.22 -19.16 -0.09
C ILE A 275 -15.18 -19.60 1.02
N PRO A 276 -15.32 -18.85 2.12
CA PRO A 276 -16.34 -19.15 3.13
C PRO A 276 -17.74 -19.19 2.50
N MET A 277 -18.54 -20.21 2.80
CA MET A 277 -19.85 -20.42 2.18
C MET A 277 -20.77 -19.21 2.33
N GLU A 278 -20.69 -18.52 3.45
CA GLU A 278 -21.46 -17.30 3.77
C GLU A 278 -21.08 -16.09 2.93
N THR A 279 -19.93 -16.13 2.23
CA THR A 279 -19.44 -15.01 1.39
C THR A 279 -19.80 -15.16 -0.08
N LEU A 280 -20.34 -16.30 -0.50
CA LEU A 280 -20.63 -16.58 -1.93
C LEU A 280 -21.59 -15.55 -2.53
N ASP A 281 -22.70 -15.25 -1.86
CA ASP A 281 -23.68 -14.26 -2.34
C ASP A 281 -23.07 -12.85 -2.47
N VAL A 282 -22.17 -12.52 -1.54
CA VAL A 282 -21.46 -11.23 -1.58
C VAL A 282 -20.51 -11.16 -2.77
N VAL A 283 -19.79 -12.26 -3.03
CA VAL A 283 -18.88 -12.36 -4.21
C VAL A 283 -19.68 -12.21 -5.50
N CYS A 284 -20.80 -12.93 -5.65
CA CYS A 284 -21.64 -12.82 -6.84
C CYS A 284 -22.13 -11.38 -7.06
N LYS A 285 -22.63 -10.70 -6.01
CA LYS A 285 -23.06 -9.29 -6.11
C LYS A 285 -21.93 -8.34 -6.48
N VAL A 286 -20.72 -8.54 -5.95
CA VAL A 286 -19.56 -7.72 -6.30
C VAL A 286 -19.20 -7.92 -7.77
N ILE A 287 -19.21 -9.16 -8.26
CA ILE A 287 -18.96 -9.49 -9.68
C ILE A 287 -20.04 -8.86 -10.58
N GLU A 288 -21.30 -8.93 -10.22
CA GLU A 288 -22.38 -8.26 -10.95
C GLU A 288 -22.15 -6.75 -11.06
N ASN A 289 -21.77 -6.11 -9.96
CA ASN A 289 -21.46 -4.68 -9.97
C ASN A 289 -20.23 -4.37 -10.84
N MET A 290 -19.20 -5.21 -10.82
CA MET A 290 -18.03 -5.06 -11.69
C MET A 290 -18.43 -5.17 -13.17
N ASN A 291 -19.35 -6.04 -13.54
CA ASN A 291 -19.83 -6.23 -14.89
C ASN A 291 -20.52 -4.99 -15.46
N VAL A 292 -21.10 -4.12 -14.62
CA VAL A 292 -21.67 -2.84 -15.06
C VAL A 292 -20.59 -1.98 -15.71
N VAL A 293 -19.41 -1.93 -15.11
CA VAL A 293 -18.27 -1.14 -15.61
C VAL A 293 -17.52 -1.91 -16.69
N LEU A 294 -17.31 -3.23 -16.50
CA LEU A 294 -16.52 -4.06 -17.42
C LEU A 294 -17.11 -4.07 -18.84
N LYS A 295 -18.43 -4.12 -18.97
CA LYS A 295 -19.12 -4.02 -20.27
C LYS A 295 -18.83 -2.73 -21.04
N GLN A 296 -18.55 -1.65 -20.33
CA GLN A 296 -18.20 -0.35 -20.95
C GLN A 296 -16.71 -0.29 -21.32
N ILE A 297 -15.85 -1.00 -20.58
CA ILE A 297 -14.40 -1.03 -20.80
C ILE A 297 -14.06 -2.00 -21.94
N VAL A 298 -14.63 -3.20 -21.90
CA VAL A 298 -14.44 -4.27 -22.89
C VAL A 298 -15.80 -4.69 -23.42
N PRO A 299 -16.27 -4.13 -24.56
CA PRO A 299 -17.59 -4.40 -25.08
C PRO A 299 -17.91 -5.89 -25.20
N GLY A 300 -19.05 -6.29 -24.65
CA GLY A 300 -19.55 -7.67 -24.70
C GLY A 300 -18.88 -8.64 -23.70
N LEU A 301 -17.89 -8.20 -22.93
CA LEU A 301 -17.26 -9.04 -21.89
C LEU A 301 -18.00 -8.90 -20.56
N THR A 302 -18.27 -10.03 -19.93
CA THR A 302 -18.68 -10.13 -18.53
C THR A 302 -17.91 -11.25 -17.85
N ILE A 303 -17.88 -11.23 -16.52
CA ILE A 303 -17.34 -12.31 -15.69
C ILE A 303 -18.46 -12.96 -14.88
N GLY A 304 -18.38 -14.26 -14.71
CA GLY A 304 -19.30 -15.06 -13.93
C GLY A 304 -18.59 -15.85 -12.83
N VAL A 305 -19.37 -16.37 -11.92
CA VAL A 305 -18.91 -17.24 -10.82
C VAL A 305 -19.55 -18.60 -11.01
N VAL A 306 -18.74 -19.63 -11.23
CA VAL A 306 -19.19 -21.03 -11.28
C VAL A 306 -18.89 -21.68 -9.92
N ASN A 307 -19.91 -22.23 -9.28
CA ASN A 307 -19.75 -23.00 -8.05
C ASN A 307 -19.41 -24.45 -8.42
N LEU A 308 -18.21 -24.90 -8.06
CA LEU A 308 -17.73 -26.25 -8.33
C LEU A 308 -18.10 -27.27 -7.23
N GLY A 309 -18.77 -26.81 -6.17
CA GLY A 309 -19.18 -27.65 -5.05
C GLY A 309 -18.69 -27.10 -3.70
N ASN A 310 -19.01 -27.82 -2.64
CA ASN A 310 -18.65 -27.46 -1.28
C ASN A 310 -17.49 -28.32 -0.79
N GLU A 311 -16.49 -27.67 -0.19
CA GLU A 311 -15.31 -28.31 0.42
C GLU A 311 -15.13 -27.78 1.86
N LEU A 312 -14.35 -28.50 2.66
CA LEU A 312 -13.98 -28.05 4.00
C LEU A 312 -12.63 -27.35 3.95
N PHE A 313 -12.51 -26.23 4.68
CA PHE A 313 -11.22 -25.64 5.00
C PHE A 313 -10.40 -26.56 5.93
N PRO A 314 -9.07 -26.37 6.02
CA PRO A 314 -8.24 -27.13 6.95
C PRO A 314 -8.68 -27.05 8.43
N ASP A 315 -9.37 -25.96 8.80
CA ASP A 315 -9.93 -25.74 10.14
C ASP A 315 -11.34 -26.36 10.33
N GLY A 316 -11.84 -27.13 9.35
CA GLY A 316 -13.12 -27.82 9.37
C GLY A 316 -14.35 -26.96 9.02
N LYS A 317 -14.17 -25.68 8.73
CA LYS A 317 -15.27 -24.81 8.28
C LYS A 317 -15.72 -25.15 6.87
N ARG A 318 -17.00 -24.94 6.59
CA ARG A 318 -17.57 -25.13 5.25
C ARG A 318 -17.18 -23.98 4.31
N GLY A 319 -16.72 -24.34 3.12
CA GLY A 319 -16.43 -23.42 2.05
C GLY A 319 -17.10 -23.83 0.74
N SER A 320 -17.23 -22.85 -0.16
CA SER A 320 -17.66 -23.08 -1.54
C SER A 320 -16.43 -22.95 -2.44
N LYS A 321 -16.18 -23.97 -3.27
CA LYS A 321 -15.14 -23.93 -4.30
C LYS A 321 -15.70 -23.24 -5.52
N ILE A 322 -15.13 -22.12 -5.90
CA ILE A 322 -15.59 -21.32 -7.02
C ILE A 322 -14.51 -21.15 -8.07
N GLN A 323 -14.94 -20.96 -9.32
CA GLN A 323 -14.09 -20.59 -10.43
C GLN A 323 -14.68 -19.38 -11.15
N LEU A 324 -13.84 -18.43 -11.54
CA LEU A 324 -14.24 -17.31 -12.37
C LEU A 324 -14.20 -17.72 -13.84
N VAL A 325 -15.22 -17.28 -14.57
CA VAL A 325 -15.37 -17.49 -16.00
C VAL A 325 -15.56 -16.15 -16.70
N SER A 326 -15.08 -16.04 -17.93
CA SER A 326 -15.40 -14.93 -18.84
C SER A 326 -16.51 -15.37 -19.80
N CYS A 327 -17.48 -14.48 -20.00
CA CYS A 327 -18.61 -14.69 -20.91
C CYS A 327 -18.56 -13.63 -22.00
N LYS A 328 -18.40 -14.04 -23.27
CA LYS A 328 -18.36 -13.18 -24.43
C LYS A 328 -19.02 -13.85 -25.62
N ASN A 329 -19.95 -13.16 -26.32
CA ASN A 329 -20.65 -13.68 -27.50
C ASN A 329 -21.28 -15.07 -27.26
N ASN A 330 -21.96 -15.27 -26.14
CA ASN A 330 -22.59 -16.55 -25.71
C ASN A 330 -21.59 -17.72 -25.53
N ARG A 331 -20.30 -17.41 -25.42
CA ARG A 331 -19.28 -18.39 -25.04
C ARG A 331 -18.82 -18.11 -23.63
N GLU A 332 -18.71 -19.17 -22.84
CA GLU A 332 -18.21 -19.14 -21.48
C GLU A 332 -16.90 -19.95 -21.41
N ILE A 333 -15.84 -19.33 -20.95
CA ILE A 333 -14.53 -19.95 -20.80
C ILE A 333 -13.96 -19.63 -19.42
N PRO A 334 -13.21 -20.54 -18.78
CA PRO A 334 -12.45 -20.21 -17.56
C PRO A 334 -11.57 -18.99 -17.76
N LEU A 335 -11.59 -18.07 -16.81
CA LEU A 335 -10.90 -16.77 -16.90
C LEU A 335 -9.39 -16.90 -17.10
N GLN A 336 -8.80 -18.03 -16.69
CA GLN A 336 -7.38 -18.34 -16.91
C GLN A 336 -6.95 -18.32 -18.38
N TYR A 337 -7.88 -18.54 -19.33
CA TYR A 337 -7.60 -18.55 -20.75
C TYR A 337 -7.74 -17.19 -21.42
N GLU A 338 -8.15 -16.16 -20.65
CA GLU A 338 -8.15 -14.79 -21.15
C GLU A 338 -6.73 -14.21 -21.25
N SER A 339 -6.58 -13.16 -22.08
CA SER A 339 -5.31 -12.44 -22.19
C SER A 339 -4.88 -11.82 -20.88
N GLU A 340 -3.55 -11.67 -20.68
CA GLU A 340 -2.99 -11.04 -19.47
C GLU A 340 -3.55 -9.62 -19.26
N GLY A 341 -3.77 -8.86 -20.35
CA GLY A 341 -4.37 -7.53 -20.27
C GLY A 341 -5.81 -7.53 -19.72
N ILE A 342 -6.64 -8.49 -20.16
CA ILE A 342 -8.02 -8.66 -19.63
C ILE A 342 -7.95 -9.06 -18.16
N LYS A 343 -7.11 -10.02 -17.79
CA LYS A 343 -6.91 -10.44 -16.39
C LYS A 343 -6.43 -9.29 -15.52
N LYS A 344 -5.51 -8.46 -16.00
CA LYS A 344 -5.03 -7.27 -15.29
C LYS A 344 -6.15 -6.25 -15.06
N ILE A 345 -6.93 -5.93 -16.10
CA ILE A 345 -8.08 -5.03 -15.97
C ILE A 345 -9.04 -5.56 -14.89
N ILE A 346 -9.43 -6.83 -14.96
CA ILE A 346 -10.32 -7.46 -13.99
C ILE A 346 -9.73 -7.39 -12.58
N SER A 347 -8.44 -7.65 -12.42
CA SER A 347 -7.78 -7.66 -11.10
C SER A 347 -7.80 -6.30 -10.42
N ILE A 348 -7.68 -5.21 -11.18
CA ILE A 348 -7.66 -3.85 -10.62
C ILE A 348 -9.04 -3.18 -10.59
N LEU A 349 -9.99 -3.66 -11.41
CA LEU A 349 -11.28 -2.99 -11.63
C LEU A 349 -12.06 -2.74 -10.35
N GLN A 350 -12.16 -3.74 -9.47
CA GLN A 350 -12.85 -3.59 -8.19
C GLN A 350 -12.22 -2.50 -7.32
N LEU A 351 -10.90 -2.42 -7.30
CA LEU A 351 -10.19 -1.39 -6.55
C LEU A 351 -10.42 -0.01 -7.14
N LEU A 352 -10.44 0.12 -8.47
CA LEU A 352 -10.77 1.39 -9.13
C LEU A 352 -12.22 1.82 -8.83
N ILE A 353 -13.18 0.88 -8.80
CA ILE A 353 -14.56 1.16 -8.43
C ILE A 353 -14.65 1.67 -6.99
N VAL A 354 -13.94 1.07 -6.02
CA VAL A 354 -13.99 1.53 -4.62
C VAL A 354 -13.27 2.85 -4.42
N VAL A 355 -12.14 3.11 -5.12
CA VAL A 355 -11.46 4.41 -5.14
C VAL A 355 -12.37 5.51 -5.70
N TYR A 356 -13.09 5.21 -6.77
CA TYR A 356 -14.03 6.17 -7.37
C TYR A 356 -15.13 6.60 -6.39
N ASN A 357 -15.62 5.68 -5.56
CA ASN A 357 -16.82 5.89 -4.74
C ASN A 357 -16.56 6.26 -3.27
N LYS A 358 -15.37 5.95 -2.71
CA LYS A 358 -15.11 6.06 -1.26
C LYS A 358 -13.86 6.89 -0.96
N ALA A 359 -14.00 7.94 -0.13
CA ALA A 359 -12.94 8.89 0.17
C ALA A 359 -11.82 8.31 1.05
N SER A 360 -12.11 7.32 1.91
CA SER A 360 -11.11 6.70 2.80
C SER A 360 -10.28 5.60 2.13
N ILE A 361 -10.62 5.19 0.91
CA ILE A 361 -9.87 4.14 0.21
C ILE A 361 -8.56 4.70 -0.35
N THR A 362 -7.47 4.02 -0.06
CA THR A 362 -6.15 4.25 -0.65
C THR A 362 -5.71 2.98 -1.38
N VAL A 363 -5.42 3.10 -2.66
CA VAL A 363 -4.91 2.00 -3.50
C VAL A 363 -3.56 2.39 -4.05
N ALA A 364 -2.56 1.52 -3.88
CA ALA A 364 -1.24 1.67 -4.45
C ALA A 364 -0.96 0.50 -5.41
N ILE A 365 -0.59 0.79 -6.66
CA ILE A 365 -0.38 -0.21 -7.72
C ILE A 365 0.99 0.02 -8.36
N ASP A 366 1.85 -0.99 -8.26
CA ASP A 366 3.10 -1.00 -9.01
C ASP A 366 2.85 -1.44 -10.45
N GLU A 367 3.45 -0.71 -11.42
CA GLU A 367 3.32 -0.98 -12.85
C GLU A 367 1.84 -1.17 -13.30
N ILE A 368 1.00 -0.15 -13.07
CA ILE A 368 -0.42 -0.20 -13.42
C ILE A 368 -0.66 -0.48 -14.90
N ASP A 369 0.28 -0.09 -15.75
CA ASP A 369 0.24 -0.20 -17.21
C ASP A 369 0.62 -1.59 -17.75
N SER A 370 1.15 -2.48 -16.92
CA SER A 370 1.56 -3.81 -17.38
C SER A 370 0.39 -4.58 -18.02
N GLY A 371 0.48 -4.80 -19.33
CA GLY A 371 -0.54 -5.52 -20.12
C GLY A 371 -1.83 -4.76 -20.42
N VAL A 372 -1.98 -3.51 -19.98
CA VAL A 372 -3.17 -2.69 -20.24
C VAL A 372 -2.93 -1.77 -21.45
N PHE A 373 -3.90 -1.73 -22.38
CA PHE A 373 -3.83 -0.83 -23.53
C PHE A 373 -3.75 0.64 -23.08
N GLU A 374 -2.72 1.35 -23.57
CA GLU A 374 -2.34 2.68 -23.07
C GLU A 374 -3.46 3.72 -23.11
N TYR A 375 -4.22 3.77 -24.22
CA TYR A 375 -5.33 4.72 -24.36
C TYR A 375 -6.41 4.47 -23.30
N LEU A 376 -6.78 3.22 -23.09
CA LEU A 376 -7.78 2.83 -22.08
C LEU A 376 -7.33 3.21 -20.68
N LEU A 377 -6.06 2.95 -20.35
CA LEU A 377 -5.50 3.32 -19.05
C LEU A 377 -5.59 4.83 -18.82
N GLY A 378 -5.20 5.65 -19.82
CA GLY A 378 -5.28 7.11 -19.74
C GLY A 378 -6.70 7.59 -19.46
N GLU A 379 -7.71 7.04 -20.17
CA GLU A 379 -9.11 7.41 -19.97
C GLU A 379 -9.65 7.00 -18.61
N LEU A 380 -9.33 5.80 -18.13
CA LEU A 380 -9.73 5.35 -16.78
C LEU A 380 -9.15 6.25 -15.69
N LEU A 381 -7.86 6.59 -15.77
CA LEU A 381 -7.21 7.46 -14.82
C LEU A 381 -7.78 8.88 -14.86
N ARG A 382 -8.10 9.40 -16.05
CA ARG A 382 -8.76 10.70 -16.23
C ARG A 382 -10.12 10.71 -15.53
N ILE A 383 -10.97 9.70 -15.76
CA ILE A 383 -12.28 9.58 -15.11
C ILE A 383 -12.16 9.57 -13.59
N ILE A 384 -11.19 8.82 -13.05
CA ILE A 384 -10.94 8.77 -11.60
C ILE A 384 -10.45 10.13 -11.09
N SER A 385 -9.58 10.81 -11.82
CA SER A 385 -9.03 12.12 -11.42
C SER A 385 -10.08 13.21 -11.34
N GLU A 386 -11.08 13.18 -12.23
CA GLU A 386 -12.13 14.19 -12.30
C GLU A 386 -13.23 14.01 -11.24
N LYS A 387 -13.62 12.77 -10.96
CA LYS A 387 -14.83 12.45 -10.19
C LYS A 387 -14.65 11.45 -9.05
N GLY A 388 -13.48 10.84 -8.93
CA GLY A 388 -13.18 9.91 -7.84
C GLY A 388 -13.16 10.61 -6.48
N LYS A 389 -13.16 9.83 -5.40
CA LYS A 389 -13.14 10.31 -4.01
C LYS A 389 -11.94 9.83 -3.23
N GLY A 390 -11.41 8.64 -3.54
CA GLY A 390 -10.31 8.00 -2.84
C GLY A 390 -8.94 8.46 -3.30
N GLN A 391 -7.90 7.74 -2.85
CA GLN A 391 -6.51 7.98 -3.20
C GLN A 391 -6.01 6.84 -4.09
N LEU A 392 -5.40 7.18 -5.23
CA LEU A 392 -4.76 6.23 -6.15
C LEU A 392 -3.30 6.61 -6.33
N ILE A 393 -2.41 5.74 -5.93
CA ILE A 393 -0.96 5.86 -6.09
C ILE A 393 -0.53 4.78 -7.08
N PHE A 394 0.18 5.14 -8.13
CA PHE A 394 0.64 4.14 -9.08
C PHE A 394 2.02 4.48 -9.65
N THR A 395 2.75 3.46 -10.04
CA THR A 395 3.91 3.60 -10.90
C THR A 395 3.55 3.20 -12.33
N SER A 396 4.20 3.81 -13.31
CA SER A 396 3.94 3.50 -14.71
C SER A 396 5.14 3.84 -15.58
N HIS A 397 5.29 3.12 -16.68
CA HIS A 397 6.17 3.45 -17.80
C HIS A 397 5.39 3.98 -19.01
N ASN A 398 4.08 3.83 -19.02
CA ASN A 398 3.21 4.33 -20.06
C ASN A 398 3.05 5.85 -19.96
N LEU A 399 3.30 6.54 -21.04
CA LEU A 399 3.31 8.00 -21.08
C LEU A 399 1.93 8.63 -21.36
N ARG A 400 0.91 7.84 -21.69
CA ARG A 400 -0.44 8.36 -21.96
C ARG A 400 -1.05 9.09 -20.74
N PRO A 401 -0.89 8.64 -19.49
CA PRO A 401 -1.37 9.40 -18.34
C PRO A 401 -0.72 10.79 -18.19
N LEU A 402 0.49 11.00 -18.71
CA LEU A 402 1.13 12.32 -18.73
C LEU A 402 0.40 13.32 -19.63
N GLU A 403 -0.37 12.83 -20.61
CA GLU A 403 -1.19 13.66 -21.51
C GLU A 403 -2.59 13.91 -20.94
N THR A 404 -3.11 13.00 -20.11
CA THR A 404 -4.52 13.01 -19.68
C THR A 404 -4.73 13.51 -18.26
N LEU A 405 -3.71 13.43 -17.40
CA LEU A 405 -3.80 13.85 -16.01
C LEU A 405 -3.25 15.28 -15.81
N ASP A 406 -3.79 15.97 -14.81
CA ASP A 406 -3.21 17.24 -14.36
C ASP A 406 -1.79 16.99 -13.81
N ARG A 407 -0.89 17.92 -14.12
CA ARG A 407 0.51 17.87 -13.65
C ARG A 407 0.66 17.71 -12.13
N GLY A 408 -0.30 18.23 -11.37
CA GLY A 408 -0.32 18.09 -9.91
C GLY A 408 -0.49 16.65 -9.42
N PHE A 409 -0.92 15.73 -10.29
CA PHE A 409 -1.05 14.31 -10.01
C PHE A 409 0.17 13.48 -10.42
N ILE A 410 1.19 14.10 -10.99
CA ILE A 410 2.38 13.41 -11.50
C ILE A 410 3.61 13.83 -10.70
N ALA A 411 4.42 12.84 -10.36
CA ALA A 411 5.75 13.02 -9.79
C ALA A 411 6.78 12.17 -10.53
N PHE A 412 8.04 12.52 -10.36
CA PHE A 412 9.14 11.84 -11.03
C PHE A 412 10.18 11.40 -10.02
N THR A 413 10.83 10.28 -10.31
CA THR A 413 12.05 9.88 -9.61
C THR A 413 13.25 10.48 -10.31
N THR A 414 14.26 10.84 -9.51
CA THR A 414 15.52 11.41 -10.00
C THR A 414 16.64 10.35 -9.98
N THR A 415 17.77 10.64 -10.58
CA THR A 415 18.99 9.84 -10.45
C THR A 415 19.67 10.09 -9.09
N ASN A 416 19.42 11.24 -8.45
CA ASN A 416 19.97 11.62 -7.16
C ASN A 416 19.32 10.81 -6.01
N PRO A 417 20.05 9.94 -5.30
CA PRO A 417 19.50 9.15 -4.19
C PRO A 417 19.12 10.00 -2.97
N ASP A 418 19.69 11.20 -2.83
CA ASP A 418 19.47 12.13 -1.71
C ASP A 418 18.30 13.09 -1.93
N ASN A 419 17.72 13.11 -3.15
CA ASN A 419 16.48 13.82 -3.47
C ASN A 419 15.68 13.03 -4.51
N ARG A 420 15.17 11.88 -4.09
CA ARG A 420 14.68 10.83 -5.00
C ARG A 420 13.35 11.17 -5.68
N TYR A 421 12.49 11.98 -5.08
CA TYR A 421 11.15 12.25 -5.59
C TYR A 421 10.93 13.74 -5.80
N ILE A 422 10.56 14.13 -7.01
CA ILE A 422 10.29 15.53 -7.37
C ILE A 422 8.97 15.68 -8.13
N ARG A 423 8.44 16.88 -8.12
CA ARG A 423 7.43 17.33 -9.09
C ARG A 423 8.10 18.34 -10.01
N LEU A 424 7.83 18.25 -11.31
CA LEU A 424 8.45 19.16 -12.28
C LEU A 424 8.02 20.62 -12.01
N SER A 425 8.99 21.50 -11.91
CA SER A 425 8.79 22.94 -11.78
C SER A 425 8.66 23.60 -13.17
N ASN A 426 8.13 24.81 -13.20
CA ASN A 426 8.05 25.65 -14.42
C ASN A 426 7.26 25.07 -15.60
N VAL A 427 6.45 24.02 -15.41
CA VAL A 427 5.55 23.51 -16.45
C VAL A 427 4.32 24.41 -16.54
N LYS A 428 4.09 25.05 -17.70
CA LYS A 428 2.88 25.83 -17.93
C LYS A 428 1.67 24.91 -18.10
N THR A 429 0.47 25.38 -17.74
CA THR A 429 -0.78 24.61 -17.83
C THR A 429 -1.12 24.13 -19.22
N ASN A 430 -0.63 24.82 -20.27
CA ASN A 430 -0.87 24.49 -21.67
C ASN A 430 0.20 23.55 -22.28
N ASN A 431 1.23 23.19 -21.53
CA ASN A 431 2.26 22.29 -22.02
C ASN A 431 1.84 20.84 -21.82
N ASN A 432 2.00 20.03 -22.88
CA ASN A 432 1.91 18.59 -22.78
C ASN A 432 3.02 18.06 -21.87
N LEU A 433 2.65 17.44 -20.75
CA LEU A 433 3.63 16.97 -19.76
C LEU A 433 4.52 15.85 -20.33
N ARG A 434 4.00 15.04 -21.28
CA ARG A 434 4.78 14.04 -21.99
C ARG A 434 5.93 14.66 -22.79
N ASP A 435 5.64 15.70 -23.56
CA ASP A 435 6.66 16.39 -24.37
C ASP A 435 7.67 17.09 -23.48
N PHE A 436 7.21 17.65 -22.35
CA PHE A 436 8.07 18.26 -21.35
C PHE A 436 9.01 17.23 -20.71
N TYR A 437 8.50 16.06 -20.36
CA TYR A 437 9.28 14.95 -19.81
C TYR A 437 10.34 14.44 -20.79
N TYR A 438 10.00 14.27 -22.06
CA TYR A 438 10.98 13.90 -23.10
C TYR A 438 12.06 14.97 -23.29
N ARG A 439 11.67 16.24 -23.28
CA ARG A 439 12.61 17.34 -23.40
C ARG A 439 13.58 17.36 -22.22
N ASP A 440 13.09 17.13 -21.03
CA ASP A 440 13.91 17.10 -19.83
C ASP A 440 14.89 15.91 -19.82
N ILE A 441 14.48 14.75 -20.30
CA ILE A 441 15.38 13.59 -20.51
C ILE A 441 16.55 13.96 -21.45
N VAL A 442 16.30 14.78 -22.47
CA VAL A 442 17.29 15.12 -23.49
C VAL A 442 18.15 16.30 -23.07
N LEU A 443 17.56 17.33 -22.45
CA LEU A 443 18.18 18.64 -22.20
C LEU A 443 18.57 18.87 -20.74
N GLY A 444 18.01 18.12 -19.77
CA GLY A 444 18.31 18.27 -18.35
C GLY A 444 17.92 19.64 -17.80
N GLU A 445 16.71 20.14 -18.09
CA GLU A 445 16.25 21.48 -17.70
C GLU A 445 15.84 21.62 -16.22
N GLN A 446 15.68 20.50 -15.49
CA GLN A 446 15.32 20.51 -14.08
C GLN A 446 16.55 20.65 -13.19
N SER A 447 16.35 21.04 -11.93
CA SER A 447 17.42 21.11 -10.92
C SER A 447 18.01 19.76 -10.55
N GLU A 448 17.29 18.68 -10.80
CA GLU A 448 17.67 17.28 -10.57
C GLU A 448 17.52 16.49 -11.87
N GLU A 449 18.48 15.65 -12.16
CA GLU A 449 18.41 14.77 -13.33
C GLU A 449 17.39 13.66 -13.10
N ILE A 450 16.45 13.50 -14.05
CA ILE A 450 15.42 12.46 -14.01
C ILE A 450 15.79 11.21 -14.81
N TYR A 451 16.85 11.26 -15.58
CA TYR A 451 17.31 10.17 -16.44
C TYR A 451 18.83 10.17 -16.59
N GLU A 452 19.46 9.03 -16.40
CA GLU A 452 20.87 8.81 -16.70
C GLU A 452 21.02 8.37 -18.16
N PRO A 453 21.65 9.17 -19.04
CA PRO A 453 21.75 8.87 -20.45
C PRO A 453 22.49 7.55 -20.71
N THR A 454 21.99 6.75 -21.65
CA THR A 454 22.66 5.55 -22.12
C THR A 454 23.63 5.89 -23.25
N ASN A 455 24.84 5.31 -23.23
CA ASN A 455 25.79 5.43 -24.33
C ASN A 455 25.50 4.38 -25.40
N ASN A 456 24.81 4.79 -26.45
CA ASN A 456 24.43 3.89 -27.56
C ASN A 456 25.62 3.23 -28.27
N TYR A 457 26.78 3.89 -28.33
CA TYR A 457 27.98 3.33 -28.92
C TYR A 457 28.58 2.21 -28.07
N GLU A 458 28.64 2.42 -26.76
CA GLU A 458 29.09 1.39 -25.82
C GLU A 458 28.15 0.19 -25.81
N ILE A 459 26.83 0.41 -25.86
CA ILE A 459 25.84 -0.67 -25.96
C ILE A 459 26.05 -1.47 -27.23
N ALA A 460 26.23 -0.79 -28.39
CA ALA A 460 26.45 -1.46 -29.66
C ALA A 460 27.78 -2.25 -29.66
N PHE A 461 28.82 -1.72 -29.03
CA PHE A 461 30.08 -2.43 -28.87
C PHE A 461 29.93 -3.68 -27.99
N ALA A 462 29.26 -3.52 -26.82
CA ALA A 462 28.98 -4.63 -25.90
C ALA A 462 28.16 -5.75 -26.55
N PHE A 463 27.18 -5.42 -27.41
CA PHE A 463 26.44 -6.43 -28.18
C PHE A 463 27.36 -7.26 -29.12
N ARG A 464 28.35 -6.61 -29.76
CA ARG A 464 29.32 -7.31 -30.62
C ARG A 464 30.20 -8.21 -29.78
N GLU A 465 30.80 -7.68 -28.72
CA GLU A 465 31.70 -8.42 -27.84
C GLU A 465 31.01 -9.67 -27.22
N ALA A 466 29.74 -9.47 -26.71
CA ALA A 466 28.98 -10.59 -26.17
C ALA A 466 28.60 -11.64 -27.21
N GLY A 467 28.41 -11.23 -28.49
CA GLY A 467 28.12 -12.17 -29.60
C GLY A 467 29.34 -12.89 -30.13
N GLU A 468 30.55 -12.34 -29.93
CA GLU A 468 31.84 -12.96 -30.35
C GLU A 468 32.37 -13.93 -29.31
N TRP A 469 31.80 -13.96 -28.10
CA TRP A 469 32.21 -14.87 -27.03
C TRP A 469 31.91 -16.34 -27.45
N ARG A 470 32.86 -16.96 -28.10
CA ARG A 470 32.88 -18.39 -28.38
C ARG A 470 33.41 -19.07 -27.12
N GLY A 471 32.51 -19.69 -26.36
CA GLY A 471 32.91 -20.56 -25.24
C GLY A 471 33.98 -21.54 -25.69
N SER A 472 35.15 -21.41 -25.09
CA SER A 472 36.25 -22.38 -25.19
C SER A 472 35.92 -23.68 -24.47
#